data_29909c8661fff74defbb3d9661f0f2a6
#
_entry.id   29909c8661fff74defbb3d9661f0f2a6
#
_cell.length_a   1.000
_cell.length_b   1.000
_cell.length_c   1.000
_cell.angle_alpha   90.00
_cell.angle_beta   90.00
_cell.angle_gamma   90.00
#
_symmetry.space_group_name_H-M   'P 1'
#
loop_
_entity.id
_entity.type
_entity.pdbx_description
1 polymer ?
#
loop_
_entity_poly.entity_id
_entity_poly.type
_entity_poly.pdbx_seq_one_letter_code
_entity_poly.pdbx_strand_id
1 'polypeptide(L)'
;MESFAGFRKSGTFIVPPGIEVQGDLILKGGKTTLDLFSNELFNTHAIVDGCITGSLHDRTKVSLIDCITTQGLGSGNRGVESYHFGSVFPHFVLFGNEHITSSDRKITRVSLLVDDAATLFYDFDAFGKVIDARPHIAGLVHAKQEIGRDIPVGDDPMIFYFTGKYEIFTAETVLGTVSASHRPSYSMPGPHGISVNNRIDLDIAFKEGATVREAINAVRTLLRFVEIIAGRPQTILRLAFLLPGADDRLTILDVYWSMSPTREDEEGDRKPHPGDLPIRAAEAPAIFAAVLTIGWRATMNGETRDIASQRRSHISADLRSTGSSVRRTCLTSCLRRPSQRTYRCRARWRQQRTLAKCFSKPFPRPSSAIAS
;
A
#
# COMPACT_ATOMS: atom_id res chain seq x y z
N MET A 1 5.37 12.73 7.52
CA MET A 1 5.13 11.35 7.95
C MET A 1 6.29 10.95 8.83
N GLU A 2 6.07 10.68 10.12
CA GLU A 2 7.10 10.08 10.95
C GLU A 2 7.40 8.68 10.39
N SER A 3 8.61 8.49 9.92
CA SER A 3 9.11 7.17 9.57
C SER A 3 9.13 6.34 10.86
N PHE A 4 8.57 5.14 10.86
CA PHE A 4 8.70 4.18 11.95
C PHE A 4 10.15 3.68 12.13
N ALA A 5 11.10 4.19 11.35
CA ALA A 5 12.50 3.85 11.48
C ALA A 5 13.05 4.24 12.86
N GLY A 6 13.57 3.27 13.60
CA GLY A 6 14.09 3.48 14.96
C GLY A 6 13.02 3.69 16.03
N PHE A 7 11.74 3.37 15.75
CA PHE A 7 10.68 3.48 16.73
C PHE A 7 10.92 2.52 17.90
N ARG A 8 11.01 3.09 19.11
CA ARG A 8 11.01 2.38 20.39
C ARG A 8 10.24 3.20 21.38
N LYS A 9 9.16 2.65 21.94
CA LYS A 9 8.34 3.30 22.97
C LYS A 9 7.95 2.30 24.03
N SER A 10 7.98 2.75 25.29
CA SER A 10 7.51 2.01 26.43
C SER A 10 6.03 2.27 26.68
N GLY A 11 5.37 1.32 27.32
CA GLY A 11 3.95 1.43 27.65
C GLY A 11 3.49 0.32 28.57
N THR A 12 2.19 0.33 28.85
CA THR A 12 1.49 -0.70 29.63
C THR A 12 0.64 -1.54 28.68
N PHE A 13 0.76 -2.86 28.78
CA PHE A 13 0.11 -3.82 27.90
C PHE A 13 -0.73 -4.79 28.72
N ILE A 14 -1.85 -5.22 28.17
CA ILE A 14 -2.75 -6.19 28.78
C ILE A 14 -2.47 -7.55 28.14
N VAL A 15 -1.93 -8.46 28.93
CA VAL A 15 -1.60 -9.83 28.51
C VAL A 15 -2.57 -10.81 29.17
N PRO A 16 -2.99 -11.89 28.49
CA PRO A 16 -3.87 -12.89 29.10
C PRO A 16 -3.31 -13.46 30.40
N PRO A 17 -4.16 -13.65 31.43
CA PRO A 17 -5.62 -13.53 31.48
C PRO A 17 -6.19 -12.14 31.79
N GLY A 18 -5.48 -11.04 31.48
CA GLY A 18 -5.90 -9.67 31.79
C GLY A 18 -4.94 -8.94 32.73
N ILE A 19 -3.70 -9.40 32.81
CA ILE A 19 -2.65 -8.80 33.63
C ILE A 19 -2.05 -7.61 32.90
N GLU A 20 -1.93 -6.48 33.61
CA GLU A 20 -1.20 -5.31 33.13
C GLU A 20 0.30 -5.50 33.33
N VAL A 21 1.06 -5.43 32.27
CA VAL A 21 2.51 -5.58 32.23
C VAL A 21 3.17 -4.38 31.57
N GLN A 22 4.34 -4.01 32.05
CA GLN A 22 5.15 -3.00 31.38
C GLN A 22 5.86 -3.63 30.19
N GLY A 23 6.10 -2.84 29.13
CA GLY A 23 6.82 -3.35 27.98
C GLY A 23 7.39 -2.28 27.08
N ASP A 24 8.38 -2.69 26.30
CA ASP A 24 9.03 -1.88 25.27
C ASP A 24 8.64 -2.40 23.88
N LEU A 25 7.93 -1.59 23.11
CA LEU A 25 7.59 -1.88 21.73
C LEU A 25 8.67 -1.32 20.80
N ILE A 26 9.30 -2.20 20.02
CA ILE A 26 10.37 -1.86 19.08
C ILE A 26 9.93 -2.28 17.69
N LEU A 27 9.81 -1.31 16.74
CA LEU A 27 9.43 -1.58 15.35
C LEU A 27 10.70 -1.67 14.49
N LYS A 28 10.97 -2.85 13.95
CA LYS A 28 12.16 -3.10 13.13
C LYS A 28 11.91 -4.19 12.08
N GLY A 29 10.89 -4.01 11.23
CA GLY A 29 10.55 -4.99 10.21
C GLY A 29 10.38 -6.39 10.77
N GLY A 30 10.97 -7.41 10.18
CA GLY A 30 10.94 -8.79 10.67
C GLY A 30 11.60 -9.03 12.03
N LYS A 31 12.22 -8.01 12.63
CA LYS A 31 12.79 -8.02 13.99
C LYS A 31 11.98 -7.17 14.96
N THR A 32 10.74 -6.85 14.63
CA THR A 32 9.81 -6.15 15.53
C THR A 32 9.58 -7.00 16.77
N THR A 33 9.58 -6.38 17.96
CA THR A 33 9.38 -7.08 19.22
C THR A 33 8.63 -6.21 20.21
N LEU A 34 7.82 -6.85 21.05
CA LEU A 34 7.33 -6.30 22.28
C LEU A 34 7.98 -7.09 23.41
N ASP A 35 8.87 -6.43 24.15
CA ASP A 35 9.53 -6.99 25.34
C ASP A 35 8.71 -6.64 26.57
N LEU A 36 8.29 -7.64 27.32
CA LEU A 36 7.36 -7.53 28.44
C LEU A 36 8.08 -7.80 29.75
N PHE A 37 7.74 -7.04 30.79
CA PHE A 37 8.33 -7.15 32.15
C PHE A 37 7.24 -6.99 33.22
N SER A 38 7.24 -7.85 34.20
CA SER A 38 6.30 -7.79 35.35
C SER A 38 6.89 -8.45 36.60
N ASN A 39 6.48 -7.98 37.76
CA ASN A 39 6.68 -8.69 39.00
C ASN A 39 5.63 -9.80 39.20
N GLU A 40 4.53 -9.75 38.46
CA GLU A 40 3.49 -10.78 38.46
C GLU A 40 3.75 -11.78 37.33
N LEU A 41 3.40 -13.05 37.60
CA LEU A 41 3.52 -14.12 36.64
C LEU A 41 2.47 -13.92 35.50
N PHE A 42 2.91 -13.77 34.26
CA PHE A 42 2.06 -13.72 33.09
C PHE A 42 2.39 -14.84 32.12
N ASN A 43 1.53 -15.09 31.12
CA ASN A 43 1.74 -16.18 30.16
C ASN A 43 1.65 -15.69 28.72
N THR A 44 2.78 -15.62 28.05
CA THR A 44 2.85 -15.24 26.63
C THR A 44 2.30 -16.34 25.69
N HIS A 45 2.21 -17.59 26.11
CA HIS A 45 1.64 -18.68 25.32
C HIS A 45 0.11 -18.72 25.35
N ALA A 46 -0.51 -18.04 26.32
CA ALA A 46 -1.96 -17.97 26.46
C ALA A 46 -2.59 -16.79 25.69
N ILE A 47 -1.86 -16.18 24.73
CA ILE A 47 -2.39 -15.09 23.93
C ILE A 47 -3.52 -15.63 23.06
N VAL A 48 -4.77 -15.31 23.44
CA VAL A 48 -5.97 -15.70 22.70
C VAL A 48 -6.04 -14.88 21.43
N ASP A 49 -6.30 -15.55 20.30
CA ASP A 49 -6.38 -14.93 18.97
C ASP A 49 -5.16 -14.09 18.56
N GLY A 50 -4.01 -14.29 19.21
CA GLY A 50 -2.78 -13.57 18.91
C GLY A 50 -2.86 -12.05 19.12
N CYS A 51 -3.74 -11.56 20.02
CA CYS A 51 -3.98 -10.13 20.21
C CYS A 51 -3.51 -9.66 21.61
N ILE A 52 -2.75 -8.56 21.64
CA ILE A 52 -2.36 -7.84 22.85
C ILE A 52 -2.78 -6.38 22.67
N THR A 53 -3.43 -5.79 23.66
CA THR A 53 -3.75 -4.36 23.68
C THR A 53 -2.93 -3.63 24.72
N GLY A 54 -2.70 -2.33 24.50
CA GLY A 54 -1.93 -1.54 25.47
C GLY A 54 -2.00 -0.06 25.17
N SER A 55 -1.36 0.71 26.03
CA SER A 55 -1.23 2.16 25.88
C SER A 55 0.22 2.56 26.07
N LEU A 56 0.75 3.33 25.11
CA LEU A 56 2.08 3.90 25.21
C LEU A 56 2.11 5.06 26.22
N HIS A 57 3.28 5.46 26.67
CA HIS A 57 3.44 6.57 27.63
C HIS A 57 2.88 7.91 27.12
N ASP A 58 2.80 8.11 25.81
CA ASP A 58 2.17 9.29 25.17
C ASP A 58 0.64 9.17 25.05
N ARG A 59 0.04 8.17 25.70
CA ARG A 59 -1.39 7.83 25.66
C ARG A 59 -1.91 7.29 24.32
N THR A 60 -1.04 7.05 23.35
CA THR A 60 -1.44 6.37 22.12
C THR A 60 -1.86 4.95 22.47
N LYS A 61 -3.09 4.58 22.10
CA LYS A 61 -3.55 3.19 22.21
C LYS A 61 -2.92 2.34 21.12
N VAL A 62 -2.51 1.14 21.48
CA VAL A 62 -1.93 0.18 20.54
C VAL A 62 -2.66 -1.15 20.63
N SER A 63 -2.85 -1.77 19.47
CA SER A 63 -3.34 -3.15 19.35
C SER A 63 -2.33 -3.93 18.51
N LEU A 64 -1.80 -5.00 19.08
CA LEU A 64 -0.85 -5.88 18.43
C LEU A 64 -1.61 -7.12 18.00
N ILE A 65 -1.54 -7.45 16.72
CA ILE A 65 -2.34 -8.50 16.09
C ILE A 65 -1.43 -9.58 15.51
N ASP A 66 -1.91 -10.82 15.53
CA ASP A 66 -1.20 -12.02 15.10
C ASP A 66 0.17 -12.11 15.82
N CYS A 67 0.16 -11.98 17.16
CA CYS A 67 1.34 -12.06 17.99
C CYS A 67 1.85 -13.50 18.08
N ILE A 68 3.16 -13.68 17.92
CA ILE A 68 3.86 -14.95 18.11
C ILE A 68 4.86 -14.79 19.25
N THR A 69 4.84 -15.72 20.21
CA THR A 69 5.85 -15.75 21.28
C THR A 69 7.23 -16.05 20.68
N THR A 70 8.17 -15.13 20.85
CA THR A 70 9.56 -15.28 20.38
C THR A 70 10.47 -15.75 21.49
N GLN A 71 10.23 -15.27 22.70
CA GLN A 71 10.88 -15.75 23.91
C GLN A 71 9.81 -16.12 24.94
N GLY A 72 9.82 -17.37 25.36
CA GLY A 72 8.97 -17.84 26.43
C GLY A 72 9.28 -17.12 27.76
N LEU A 73 8.39 -17.30 28.72
CA LEU A 73 8.52 -16.69 30.03
C LEU A 73 9.84 -17.08 30.70
N GLY A 74 10.67 -16.08 30.95
CA GLY A 74 11.84 -16.19 31.79
C GLY A 74 11.51 -15.60 33.18
N SER A 75 12.21 -16.06 34.20
CA SER A 75 12.09 -15.54 35.57
C SER A 75 13.49 -15.31 36.13
N GLY A 76 13.60 -14.26 36.92
CA GLY A 76 14.80 -13.94 37.69
C GLY A 76 14.44 -13.47 39.08
N ASN A 77 15.38 -13.57 39.99
CA ASN A 77 15.22 -13.10 41.38
C ASN A 77 16.22 -11.97 41.65
N ARG A 78 15.75 -10.89 42.20
CA ARG A 78 16.57 -9.80 42.72
C ARG A 78 16.34 -9.64 44.20
N GLY A 79 17.14 -10.35 44.97
CA GLY A 79 16.89 -10.46 46.41
C GLY A 79 15.62 -11.27 46.73
N VAL A 80 14.64 -10.65 47.38
CA VAL A 80 13.35 -11.27 47.73
C VAL A 80 12.31 -11.14 46.60
N GLU A 81 12.53 -10.25 45.65
CA GLU A 81 11.58 -9.96 44.55
C GLU A 81 11.85 -10.86 43.37
N SER A 82 10.79 -11.49 42.84
CA SER A 82 10.80 -12.20 41.60
C SER A 82 10.37 -11.24 40.47
N TYR A 83 11.00 -11.35 39.34
CA TYR A 83 10.57 -10.66 38.13
C TYR A 83 10.44 -11.65 36.97
N HIS A 84 9.50 -11.36 36.09
CA HIS A 84 9.19 -12.18 34.92
C HIS A 84 9.38 -11.35 33.64
N PHE A 85 9.88 -11.97 32.61
CA PHE A 85 10.07 -11.31 31.30
C PHE A 85 9.76 -12.27 30.17
N GLY A 86 9.32 -11.70 29.03
CA GLY A 86 9.03 -12.46 27.83
C GLY A 86 8.98 -11.54 26.62
N SER A 87 9.06 -12.09 25.44
CA SER A 87 9.01 -11.31 24.20
C SER A 87 8.05 -11.93 23.18
N VAL A 88 7.33 -11.05 22.46
CA VAL A 88 6.42 -11.44 21.40
C VAL A 88 6.72 -10.66 20.12
N PHE A 89 6.52 -11.30 18.99
CA PHE A 89 6.57 -10.68 17.66
C PHE A 89 5.16 -10.43 17.16
N PRO A 90 4.70 -9.17 17.01
CA PRO A 90 3.44 -8.84 16.36
C PRO A 90 3.61 -8.73 14.84
N HIS A 91 2.72 -9.36 14.08
CA HIS A 91 2.70 -9.16 12.63
C HIS A 91 2.17 -7.78 12.25
N PHE A 92 1.18 -7.29 13.00
CA PHE A 92 0.60 -5.97 12.78
C PHE A 92 0.54 -5.22 14.10
N VAL A 93 0.87 -3.93 14.04
CA VAL A 93 0.73 -3.00 15.18
C VAL A 93 -0.14 -1.83 14.72
N LEU A 94 -1.26 -1.64 15.39
CA LEU A 94 -2.23 -0.60 15.10
C LEU A 94 -2.10 0.50 16.16
N PHE A 95 -1.95 1.74 15.71
CA PHE A 95 -1.79 2.91 16.57
C PHE A 95 -2.98 3.85 16.41
N GLY A 96 -3.55 4.35 17.48
CA GLY A 96 -4.63 5.31 17.43
C GLY A 96 -5.24 5.62 18.78
N ASN A 97 -6.51 6.02 18.76
CA ASN A 97 -7.26 6.39 19.96
C ASN A 97 -8.21 5.29 20.45
N GLU A 98 -8.28 4.17 19.74
CA GLU A 98 -9.13 3.03 20.07
C GLU A 98 -8.36 1.73 20.01
N HIS A 99 -8.78 0.76 20.81
CA HIS A 99 -8.31 -0.62 20.68
C HIS A 99 -9.21 -1.39 19.73
N ILE A 100 -8.59 -2.29 18.98
CA ILE A 100 -9.27 -3.25 18.12
C ILE A 100 -8.67 -4.63 18.34
N THR A 101 -9.51 -5.65 18.36
CA THR A 101 -9.09 -7.05 18.45
C THR A 101 -9.13 -7.70 17.07
N SER A 102 -8.56 -8.90 16.92
CA SER A 102 -8.56 -9.65 15.65
C SER A 102 -9.96 -10.04 15.17
N SER A 103 -10.92 -10.20 16.11
CA SER A 103 -12.31 -10.59 15.84
C SER A 103 -13.25 -9.41 15.59
N ASP A 104 -12.86 -8.18 15.93
CA ASP A 104 -13.69 -6.99 15.77
C ASP A 104 -13.94 -6.67 14.28
N ARG A 105 -15.20 -6.57 13.89
CA ARG A 105 -15.65 -6.18 12.55
C ARG A 105 -15.97 -4.67 12.47
N LYS A 106 -15.00 -3.84 12.85
CA LYS A 106 -15.19 -2.38 12.93
C LYS A 106 -14.54 -1.60 11.78
N ILE A 107 -13.69 -2.24 10.97
CA ILE A 107 -12.96 -1.55 9.91
C ILE A 107 -13.92 -1.30 8.76
N THR A 108 -14.29 -0.03 8.52
CA THR A 108 -15.17 0.37 7.42
C THR A 108 -14.40 0.73 6.16
N ARG A 109 -13.14 1.18 6.31
CA ARG A 109 -12.29 1.55 5.18
C ARG A 109 -10.82 1.27 5.49
N VAL A 110 -10.10 0.91 4.45
CA VAL A 110 -8.63 0.86 4.43
C VAL A 110 -8.13 1.96 3.52
N SER A 111 -7.11 2.69 3.94
CA SER A 111 -6.38 3.65 3.11
C SER A 111 -4.93 3.20 2.94
N LEU A 112 -4.48 3.14 1.70
CA LEU A 112 -3.19 2.58 1.29
C LEU A 112 -2.43 3.58 0.41
N LEU A 113 -1.18 3.85 0.75
CA LEU A 113 -0.25 4.59 -0.10
C LEU A 113 0.89 3.67 -0.52
N VAL A 114 1.11 3.56 -1.83
CA VAL A 114 2.21 2.79 -2.43
C VAL A 114 3.17 3.70 -3.18
N ASP A 115 4.40 3.25 -3.38
CA ASP A 115 5.49 4.06 -3.93
C ASP A 115 5.24 4.55 -5.38
N ASP A 116 4.60 3.77 -6.23
CA ASP A 116 4.31 4.17 -7.61
C ASP A 116 2.89 4.74 -7.82
N ALA A 117 2.11 4.98 -6.76
CA ALA A 117 0.72 5.43 -6.88
C ALA A 117 0.59 6.69 -7.75
N ALA A 118 1.48 7.66 -7.60
CA ALA A 118 1.47 8.90 -8.37
C ALA A 118 1.67 8.68 -9.88
N THR A 119 2.40 7.63 -10.27
CA THR A 119 2.62 7.27 -11.67
C THR A 119 1.47 6.44 -12.23
N LEU A 120 0.97 5.48 -11.43
CA LEU A 120 -0.07 4.53 -11.85
C LEU A 120 -1.43 5.21 -12.04
N PHE A 121 -1.70 6.21 -11.21
CA PHE A 121 -2.95 6.97 -11.19
C PHE A 121 -2.75 8.42 -11.63
N TYR A 122 -1.75 8.67 -12.48
CA TYR A 122 -1.47 9.98 -13.00
C TYR A 122 -2.66 10.55 -13.77
N ASP A 123 -3.15 11.72 -13.34
CA ASP A 123 -4.18 12.49 -14.01
C ASP A 123 -3.53 13.80 -14.52
N PHE A 124 -3.33 13.87 -15.83
CA PHE A 124 -2.67 15.01 -16.48
C PHE A 124 -3.44 16.32 -16.29
N ASP A 125 -4.77 16.24 -16.21
CA ASP A 125 -5.63 17.42 -16.16
C ASP A 125 -5.89 17.94 -14.75
N ALA A 126 -5.52 17.16 -13.71
CA ALA A 126 -5.81 17.54 -12.32
C ALA A 126 -5.00 18.76 -11.85
N PHE A 127 -3.77 18.90 -12.33
CA PHE A 127 -2.86 19.99 -11.97
C PHE A 127 -2.29 20.62 -13.24
N GLY A 128 -2.15 21.93 -13.22
CA GLY A 128 -1.58 22.59 -14.38
C GLY A 128 -1.06 23.98 -14.12
N LYS A 129 -0.55 24.58 -15.19
CA LYS A 129 -0.07 25.96 -15.27
C LYS A 129 -0.78 26.65 -16.42
N VAL A 130 -1.28 27.84 -16.16
CA VAL A 130 -1.79 28.72 -17.24
C VAL A 130 -0.61 29.24 -18.04
N ILE A 131 -0.58 28.97 -19.34
CA ILE A 131 0.56 29.32 -20.22
C ILE A 131 0.70 30.86 -20.33
N ASP A 132 -0.42 31.58 -20.56
CA ASP A 132 -0.45 33.04 -20.50
C ASP A 132 -1.40 33.47 -19.39
N ALA A 133 -0.84 33.85 -18.26
CA ALA A 133 -1.59 34.24 -17.08
C ALA A 133 -2.05 35.72 -17.09
N ARG A 134 -1.55 36.56 -17.99
CA ARG A 134 -1.85 38.00 -18.06
C ARG A 134 -3.34 38.30 -18.16
N PRO A 135 -4.16 37.64 -18.98
CA PRO A 135 -5.60 37.91 -19.05
C PRO A 135 -6.34 37.57 -17.75
N HIS A 136 -5.78 36.65 -16.95
CA HIS A 136 -6.43 36.08 -15.76
C HIS A 136 -5.96 36.75 -14.46
N ILE A 137 -4.77 37.36 -14.45
CA ILE A 137 -4.17 37.94 -13.24
C ILE A 137 -4.94 39.16 -12.75
N ALA A 138 -5.59 39.92 -13.65
CA ALA A 138 -6.36 41.10 -13.28
C ALA A 138 -7.50 40.78 -12.30
N GLY A 139 -8.20 39.68 -12.50
CA GLY A 139 -9.23 39.22 -11.57
C GLY A 139 -8.70 38.88 -10.19
N LEU A 140 -7.51 38.25 -10.10
CA LEU A 140 -6.85 37.97 -8.82
C LEU A 140 -6.40 39.25 -8.11
N VAL A 141 -5.86 40.22 -8.85
CA VAL A 141 -5.46 41.53 -8.30
C VAL A 141 -6.68 42.24 -7.74
N HIS A 142 -7.76 42.33 -8.49
CA HIS A 142 -9.02 42.95 -8.06
C HIS A 142 -9.56 42.28 -6.77
N ALA A 143 -9.65 40.94 -6.74
CA ALA A 143 -10.07 40.22 -5.55
C ALA A 143 -9.17 40.44 -4.33
N LYS A 144 -7.88 40.74 -4.52
CA LYS A 144 -6.97 41.11 -3.42
C LYS A 144 -7.13 42.54 -2.99
N GLN A 145 -7.42 43.47 -3.90
CA GLN A 145 -7.70 44.87 -3.59
C GLN A 145 -8.97 45.02 -2.75
N GLU A 146 -10.03 44.20 -3.02
CA GLU A 146 -11.23 44.17 -2.20
C GLU A 146 -10.98 43.88 -0.71
N ILE A 147 -9.93 43.15 -0.39
CA ILE A 147 -9.50 42.87 0.99
C ILE A 147 -8.36 43.71 1.45
N GLY A 148 -8.12 44.90 0.77
CA GLY A 148 -7.15 45.88 1.16
C GLY A 148 -5.67 45.49 0.88
N ARG A 149 -5.44 44.56 -0.06
CA ARG A 149 -4.09 44.17 -0.47
C ARG A 149 -3.85 44.52 -1.92
N ASP A 150 -2.84 45.36 -2.17
CA ASP A 150 -2.35 45.61 -3.52
C ASP A 150 -1.22 44.62 -3.88
N ILE A 151 -1.31 44.04 -5.08
CA ILE A 151 -0.31 43.08 -5.57
C ILE A 151 0.31 43.68 -6.83
N PRO A 152 1.60 44.09 -6.79
CA PRO A 152 2.28 44.50 -8.00
C PRO A 152 2.48 43.31 -8.93
N VAL A 153 2.04 43.45 -10.18
CA VAL A 153 2.18 42.42 -11.21
C VAL A 153 3.37 42.73 -12.08
N GLY A 154 4.29 41.78 -12.24
CA GLY A 154 5.42 41.89 -13.16
C GLY A 154 5.07 41.49 -14.58
N ASP A 155 6.08 41.43 -15.46
CA ASP A 155 5.92 41.18 -16.89
C ASP A 155 5.50 39.74 -17.20
N ASP A 156 5.90 38.76 -16.36
CA ASP A 156 5.64 37.32 -16.56
C ASP A 156 4.90 36.70 -15.36
N PRO A 157 3.61 37.04 -15.15
CA PRO A 157 2.82 36.40 -14.10
C PRO A 157 2.56 34.92 -14.42
N MET A 158 2.55 34.06 -13.38
CA MET A 158 2.26 32.65 -13.50
C MET A 158 1.10 32.26 -12.57
N ILE A 159 0.20 31.41 -13.09
CA ILE A 159 -0.89 30.82 -12.31
C ILE A 159 -0.77 29.30 -12.39
N PHE A 160 -0.62 28.66 -11.23
CA PHE A 160 -0.71 27.22 -11.08
C PHE A 160 -2.07 26.89 -10.49
N TYR A 161 -2.67 25.78 -10.90
CA TYR A 161 -3.98 25.38 -10.42
C TYR A 161 -4.05 23.91 -10.08
N PHE A 162 -4.97 23.59 -9.20
CA PHE A 162 -5.55 22.27 -9.01
C PHE A 162 -7.04 22.39 -9.32
N THR A 163 -7.57 21.48 -10.15
CA THR A 163 -8.96 21.55 -10.64
C THR A 163 -10.00 21.27 -9.55
N GLY A 164 -9.58 20.76 -8.39
CA GLY A 164 -10.50 20.36 -7.32
C GLY A 164 -11.10 18.96 -7.54
N LYS A 165 -10.74 18.26 -8.61
CA LYS A 165 -11.14 16.88 -8.83
C LYS A 165 -10.30 15.95 -7.97
N TYR A 166 -10.85 15.55 -6.83
CA TYR A 166 -10.14 14.66 -5.90
C TYR A 166 -10.21 13.20 -6.33
N GLU A 167 -11.35 12.74 -6.81
CA GLU A 167 -11.53 11.35 -7.24
C GLU A 167 -10.95 11.11 -8.63
N ILE A 168 -10.10 10.07 -8.75
CA ILE A 168 -9.51 9.62 -10.03
C ILE A 168 -10.38 8.53 -10.61
N PHE A 169 -10.72 7.51 -9.80
CA PHE A 169 -11.67 6.47 -10.15
C PHE A 169 -12.32 5.89 -8.91
N THR A 170 -13.48 5.27 -9.12
CA THR A 170 -14.19 4.45 -8.14
C THR A 170 -14.73 3.20 -8.84
N ALA A 171 -14.61 2.04 -8.21
CA ALA A 171 -15.07 0.77 -8.73
C ALA A 171 -15.66 -0.11 -7.64
N GLU A 172 -16.86 -0.65 -7.89
CA GLU A 172 -17.44 -1.71 -7.07
C GLU A 172 -16.77 -3.05 -7.38
N THR A 173 -16.23 -3.68 -6.36
CA THR A 173 -15.52 -4.96 -6.47
C THR A 173 -16.03 -5.97 -5.45
N VAL A 174 -15.58 -7.20 -5.54
CA VAL A 174 -15.90 -8.24 -4.53
C VAL A 174 -15.29 -7.97 -3.15
N LEU A 175 -14.27 -7.08 -3.06
CA LEU A 175 -13.68 -6.68 -1.77
C LEU A 175 -14.40 -5.48 -1.15
N GLY A 176 -15.25 -4.82 -1.88
CA GLY A 176 -15.88 -3.56 -1.55
C GLY A 176 -15.65 -2.51 -2.64
N THR A 177 -15.91 -1.26 -2.32
CA THR A 177 -15.68 -0.13 -3.22
C THR A 177 -14.21 0.26 -3.17
N VAL A 178 -13.49 0.10 -4.29
CA VAL A 178 -12.10 0.53 -4.44
C VAL A 178 -12.06 1.87 -5.14
N SER A 179 -11.31 2.82 -4.59
CA SER A 179 -11.12 4.14 -5.19
C SER A 179 -9.67 4.62 -5.12
N ALA A 180 -9.31 5.52 -6.02
CA ALA A 180 -8.06 6.29 -5.95
C ALA A 180 -8.38 7.77 -5.94
N SER A 181 -7.71 8.51 -5.05
CA SER A 181 -7.98 9.93 -4.85
C SER A 181 -6.72 10.74 -4.69
N HIS A 182 -6.73 11.94 -5.29
CA HIS A 182 -5.72 12.96 -5.02
C HIS A 182 -5.80 13.45 -3.57
N ARG A 183 -4.65 13.64 -2.95
CA ARG A 183 -4.50 14.25 -1.63
C ARG A 183 -3.47 15.39 -1.72
N PRO A 184 -3.84 16.50 -2.36
CA PRO A 184 -2.94 17.63 -2.48
C PRO A 184 -2.67 18.24 -1.11
N SER A 185 -1.41 18.62 -0.90
CA SER A 185 -0.96 19.43 0.23
C SER A 185 -0.16 20.61 -0.30
N TYR A 186 -0.26 21.73 0.36
CA TYR A 186 0.46 22.94 -0.03
C TYR A 186 1.11 23.57 1.21
N SER A 187 2.27 24.17 1.00
CA SER A 187 2.90 25.00 2.03
C SER A 187 2.24 26.36 2.09
N MET A 188 2.25 26.99 3.27
CA MET A 188 1.93 28.41 3.37
C MET A 188 2.98 29.23 2.60
N PRO A 189 2.59 30.37 2.00
CA PRO A 189 3.56 31.27 1.37
C PRO A 189 4.67 31.69 2.34
N GLY A 190 5.91 31.57 1.92
CA GLY A 190 7.08 31.90 2.72
C GLY A 190 8.24 32.42 1.86
N PRO A 191 9.43 32.66 2.47
CA PRO A 191 10.59 33.22 1.76
C PRO A 191 11.04 32.37 0.56
N HIS A 192 10.75 31.09 0.57
CA HIS A 192 11.10 30.17 -0.52
C HIS A 192 9.94 29.90 -1.49
N GLY A 193 8.85 30.69 -1.40
CA GLY A 193 7.67 30.55 -2.26
C GLY A 193 6.62 29.60 -1.69
N ILE A 194 5.90 28.91 -2.59
CA ILE A 194 4.85 27.96 -2.29
C ILE A 194 5.21 26.63 -2.93
N SER A 195 5.08 25.52 -2.20
CA SER A 195 5.15 24.19 -2.77
C SER A 195 3.77 23.53 -2.77
N VAL A 196 3.44 22.81 -3.84
CA VAL A 196 2.26 21.98 -3.94
C VAL A 196 2.74 20.55 -4.16
N ASN A 197 2.38 19.66 -3.25
CA ASN A 197 2.70 18.25 -3.35
C ASN A 197 1.41 17.46 -3.42
N ASN A 198 1.35 16.49 -4.30
CA ASN A 198 0.22 15.57 -4.41
C ASN A 198 0.66 14.16 -4.04
N ARG A 199 -0.14 13.48 -3.25
CA ARG A 199 -0.07 12.03 -3.07
C ARG A 199 -1.37 11.43 -3.56
N ILE A 200 -1.35 10.15 -3.89
CA ILE A 200 -2.54 9.42 -4.31
C ILE A 200 -2.75 8.29 -3.33
N ASP A 201 -3.87 8.36 -2.60
CA ASP A 201 -4.29 7.32 -1.69
C ASP A 201 -5.23 6.35 -2.42
N LEU A 202 -5.05 5.06 -2.19
CA LEU A 202 -5.94 3.99 -2.61
C LEU A 202 -6.80 3.59 -1.43
N ASP A 203 -8.11 3.64 -1.58
CA ASP A 203 -9.04 3.28 -0.53
C ASP A 203 -9.84 2.03 -0.89
N ILE A 204 -10.13 1.18 0.10
CA ILE A 204 -11.06 0.07 0.01
C ILE A 204 -12.13 0.31 1.06
N ALA A 205 -13.37 0.62 0.67
CA ALA A 205 -14.50 0.76 1.57
C ALA A 205 -15.31 -0.55 1.60
N PHE A 206 -15.53 -1.08 2.79
CA PHE A 206 -16.29 -2.31 3.00
C PHE A 206 -17.78 -1.98 3.19
N LYS A 207 -18.67 -2.77 2.59
CA LYS A 207 -20.14 -2.62 2.76
C LYS A 207 -20.59 -2.94 4.18
N GLU A 208 -19.95 -3.94 4.77
CA GLU A 208 -20.08 -4.31 6.17
C GLU A 208 -18.71 -4.18 6.83
N GLY A 209 -18.68 -3.98 8.14
CA GLY A 209 -17.40 -3.87 8.84
C GLY A 209 -16.52 -5.11 8.61
N ALA A 210 -15.24 -4.91 8.41
CA ALA A 210 -14.24 -5.96 8.22
C ALA A 210 -13.40 -6.20 9.48
N THR A 211 -12.91 -7.42 9.64
CA THR A 211 -11.87 -7.76 10.60
C THR A 211 -10.50 -7.32 10.10
N VAL A 212 -9.51 -7.27 10.98
CA VAL A 212 -8.12 -6.96 10.59
C VAL A 212 -7.62 -7.92 9.50
N ARG A 213 -7.90 -9.21 9.64
CA ARG A 213 -7.47 -10.23 8.67
C ARG A 213 -8.12 -10.05 7.30
N GLU A 214 -9.42 -9.74 7.25
CA GLU A 214 -10.13 -9.46 6.00
C GLU A 214 -9.58 -8.20 5.34
N ALA A 215 -9.35 -7.13 6.10
CA ALA A 215 -8.78 -5.88 5.62
C ALA A 215 -7.37 -6.09 5.04
N ILE A 216 -6.49 -6.81 5.72
CA ILE A 216 -5.15 -7.13 5.23
C ILE A 216 -5.19 -8.01 3.96
N ASN A 217 -6.10 -8.97 3.88
CA ASN A 217 -6.26 -9.79 2.67
C ASN A 217 -6.73 -8.95 1.48
N ALA A 218 -7.63 -7.98 1.72
CA ALA A 218 -8.05 -7.02 0.71
C ALA A 218 -6.86 -6.17 0.22
N VAL A 219 -6.06 -5.64 1.15
CA VAL A 219 -4.81 -4.89 0.83
C VAL A 219 -3.85 -5.74 0.01
N ARG A 220 -3.57 -6.98 0.42
CA ARG A 220 -2.67 -7.88 -0.33
C ARG A 220 -3.15 -8.12 -1.75
N THR A 221 -4.45 -8.25 -1.94
CA THR A 221 -5.03 -8.51 -3.25
C THR A 221 -4.96 -7.27 -4.14
N LEU A 222 -5.28 -6.08 -3.60
CA LEU A 222 -5.12 -4.81 -4.32
C LEU A 222 -3.65 -4.55 -4.67
N LEU A 223 -2.73 -4.79 -3.73
CA LEU A 223 -1.30 -4.60 -3.94
C LEU A 223 -0.79 -5.47 -5.10
N ARG A 224 -1.18 -6.76 -5.15
CA ARG A 224 -0.82 -7.65 -6.28
C ARG A 224 -1.31 -7.13 -7.63
N PHE A 225 -2.51 -6.58 -7.66
CA PHE A 225 -3.04 -5.96 -8.87
C PHE A 225 -2.21 -4.74 -9.28
N VAL A 226 -1.87 -3.87 -8.34
CA VAL A 226 -1.01 -2.70 -8.57
C VAL A 226 0.38 -3.13 -9.06
N GLU A 227 0.98 -4.16 -8.47
CA GLU A 227 2.26 -4.75 -8.90
C GLU A 227 2.22 -5.26 -10.36
N ILE A 228 1.10 -5.89 -10.76
CA ILE A 228 0.92 -6.37 -12.14
C ILE A 228 0.90 -5.19 -13.12
N ILE A 229 0.17 -4.11 -12.79
CA ILE A 229 0.09 -2.90 -13.64
C ILE A 229 1.42 -2.17 -13.69
N ALA A 230 2.07 -2.01 -12.54
CA ALA A 230 3.39 -1.38 -12.42
C ALA A 230 4.49 -2.20 -13.12
N GLY A 231 4.29 -3.51 -13.26
CA GLY A 231 5.28 -4.45 -13.76
C GLY A 231 6.43 -4.69 -12.78
N ARG A 232 6.29 -4.28 -11.52
CA ARG A 232 7.29 -4.43 -10.46
C ARG A 232 6.65 -4.50 -9.07
N PRO A 233 7.34 -5.10 -8.06
CA PRO A 233 6.89 -5.09 -6.68
C PRO A 233 6.66 -3.66 -6.17
N GLN A 234 5.72 -3.49 -5.25
CA GLN A 234 5.38 -2.21 -4.67
C GLN A 234 5.69 -2.20 -3.17
N THR A 235 6.17 -1.07 -2.68
CA THR A 235 6.37 -0.82 -1.25
C THR A 235 5.16 -0.09 -0.68
N ILE A 236 4.66 -0.57 0.44
CA ILE A 236 3.61 0.14 1.20
C ILE A 236 4.28 1.26 1.99
N LEU A 237 3.98 2.51 1.64
CA LEU A 237 4.50 3.70 2.33
C LEU A 237 3.64 4.09 3.53
N ARG A 238 2.33 3.82 3.45
CA ARG A 238 1.37 4.03 4.53
C ARG A 238 0.21 3.07 4.40
N LEU A 239 -0.24 2.57 5.54
CA LEU A 239 -1.46 1.78 5.68
C LEU A 239 -2.23 2.32 6.88
N ALA A 240 -3.51 2.59 6.71
CA ALA A 240 -4.37 3.03 7.79
C ALA A 240 -5.74 2.33 7.70
N PHE A 241 -6.31 2.02 8.86
CA PHE A 241 -7.68 1.55 8.99
C PHE A 241 -8.55 2.68 9.52
N LEU A 242 -9.73 2.80 8.97
CA LEU A 242 -10.72 3.78 9.38
C LEU A 242 -11.92 3.05 10.00
N LEU A 243 -12.30 3.48 11.19
CA LEU A 243 -13.40 2.93 11.97
C LEU A 243 -14.48 4.01 12.15
N PRO A 244 -15.74 3.65 12.36
CA PRO A 244 -16.76 4.59 12.83
C PRO A 244 -16.31 5.13 14.19
N GLY A 245 -16.21 6.43 14.31
CA GLY A 245 -15.93 7.11 15.56
C GLY A 245 -17.18 7.78 16.14
N ALA A 246 -17.02 8.48 17.26
CA ALA A 246 -18.08 9.32 17.81
C ALA A 246 -18.37 10.50 16.86
N ASP A 247 -19.61 11.01 16.86
CA ASP A 247 -20.06 12.19 16.12
C ASP A 247 -19.82 12.11 14.59
N ASP A 248 -20.05 10.96 13.97
CA ASP A 248 -19.83 10.71 12.53
C ASP A 248 -18.40 10.96 12.05
N ARG A 249 -17.47 11.16 12.97
CA ARG A 249 -16.04 11.27 12.63
C ARG A 249 -15.42 9.89 12.52
N LEU A 250 -14.53 9.74 11.53
CA LEU A 250 -13.78 8.50 11.38
C LEU A 250 -12.59 8.50 12.35
N THR A 251 -12.47 7.42 13.11
CA THR A 251 -11.24 7.14 13.87
C THR A 251 -10.23 6.48 12.94
N ILE A 252 -9.02 7.03 12.92
CA ILE A 252 -7.93 6.51 12.09
C ILE A 252 -6.97 5.72 12.97
N LEU A 253 -6.68 4.49 12.56
CA LEU A 253 -5.63 3.65 13.12
C LEU A 253 -4.52 3.52 12.08
N ASP A 254 -3.34 4.08 12.37
CA ASP A 254 -2.17 3.84 11.53
C ASP A 254 -1.66 2.41 11.77
N VAL A 255 -1.39 1.69 10.70
CA VAL A 255 -1.00 0.29 10.73
C VAL A 255 0.46 0.13 10.37
N TYR A 256 1.22 -0.44 11.28
CA TYR A 256 2.56 -0.93 10.98
C TYR A 256 2.50 -2.43 10.70
N TRP A 257 2.96 -2.82 9.54
CA TRP A 257 3.04 -4.22 9.12
C TRP A 257 4.49 -4.69 9.21
N SER A 258 4.81 -5.52 10.21
CA SER A 258 6.19 -5.95 10.53
C SER A 258 6.89 -6.68 9.37
N MET A 259 6.15 -7.40 8.55
CA MET A 259 6.66 -8.08 7.36
C MET A 259 6.04 -7.49 6.09
N SER A 260 5.91 -6.16 6.05
CA SER A 260 5.42 -5.45 4.88
C SER A 260 6.26 -5.81 3.65
N PRO A 261 5.63 -6.04 2.50
CA PRO A 261 6.37 -6.12 1.25
C PRO A 261 7.18 -4.84 1.05
N THR A 262 8.47 -4.98 0.89
CA THR A 262 9.39 -3.89 0.55
C THR A 262 10.08 -4.23 -0.75
N ARG A 263 10.22 -3.24 -1.61
CA ARG A 263 11.03 -3.38 -2.80
C ARG A 263 12.48 -3.06 -2.43
N GLU A 264 13.39 -3.96 -2.73
CA GLU A 264 14.81 -3.65 -2.75
C GLU A 264 15.06 -2.82 -4.02
N ASP A 265 15.57 -1.59 -3.87
CA ASP A 265 15.97 -0.78 -5.01
C ASP A 265 17.20 -1.42 -5.66
N GLU A 266 16.98 -2.15 -6.75
CA GLU A 266 18.08 -2.67 -7.59
C GLU A 266 18.67 -1.49 -8.38
N GLU A 267 20.00 -1.41 -8.43
CA GLU A 267 20.72 -0.40 -9.22
C GLU A 267 20.27 -0.47 -10.69
N GLY A 268 19.63 0.61 -11.19
CA GLY A 268 19.05 0.67 -12.52
C GLY A 268 17.58 0.21 -12.62
N ASP A 269 16.86 0.05 -11.52
CA ASP A 269 15.42 -0.20 -11.55
C ASP A 269 14.69 1.05 -12.09
N ARG A 270 14.13 0.89 -13.28
CA ARG A 270 13.44 1.99 -13.97
C ARG A 270 12.04 2.14 -13.40
N LYS A 271 11.73 3.33 -12.86
CA LYS A 271 10.37 3.67 -12.45
C LYS A 271 9.42 3.54 -13.66
N PRO A 272 8.19 3.01 -13.48
CA PRO A 272 7.21 3.00 -14.55
C PRO A 272 6.91 4.43 -14.99
N HIS A 273 6.77 4.64 -16.31
CA HIS A 273 6.31 5.90 -16.84
C HIS A 273 4.80 5.81 -17.13
N PRO A 274 4.00 6.88 -16.93
CA PRO A 274 2.55 6.83 -17.19
C PRO A 274 2.19 6.34 -18.61
N GLY A 275 3.02 6.66 -19.62
CA GLY A 275 2.85 6.19 -21.00
C GLY A 275 3.16 4.72 -21.24
N ASP A 276 3.85 4.05 -20.33
CA ASP A 276 4.22 2.63 -20.42
C ASP A 276 3.19 1.71 -19.75
N LEU A 277 2.19 2.29 -19.09
CA LEU A 277 1.15 1.54 -18.36
C LEU A 277 0.19 0.87 -19.35
N PRO A 278 -0.16 -0.40 -19.14
CA PRO A 278 -1.09 -1.12 -19.99
C PRO A 278 -2.51 -0.54 -19.96
N ILE A 279 -2.88 0.10 -18.87
CA ILE A 279 -4.18 0.75 -18.65
C ILE A 279 -3.98 1.93 -17.70
N ARG A 280 -4.57 3.08 -18.03
CA ARG A 280 -4.54 4.29 -17.20
C ARG A 280 -5.93 4.53 -16.59
N ALA A 281 -5.99 4.57 -15.25
CA ALA A 281 -7.25 4.72 -14.52
C ALA A 281 -7.92 6.07 -14.80
N ALA A 282 -7.15 7.16 -14.92
CA ALA A 282 -7.68 8.50 -15.18
C ALA A 282 -8.29 8.66 -16.57
N GLU A 283 -7.74 7.97 -17.59
CA GLU A 283 -8.21 8.08 -18.98
C GLU A 283 -9.36 7.11 -19.31
N ALA A 284 -9.35 5.93 -18.69
CA ALA A 284 -10.33 4.87 -18.97
C ALA A 284 -10.82 4.22 -17.67
N PRO A 285 -11.48 4.96 -16.76
CA PRO A 285 -11.85 4.47 -15.43
C PRO A 285 -12.77 3.26 -15.48
N ALA A 286 -13.71 3.20 -16.43
CA ALA A 286 -14.61 2.06 -16.60
C ALA A 286 -13.86 0.77 -17.01
N ILE A 287 -12.89 0.87 -17.93
CA ILE A 287 -12.07 -0.26 -18.36
C ILE A 287 -11.16 -0.71 -17.20
N PHE A 288 -10.56 0.25 -16.48
CA PHE A 288 -9.75 -0.05 -15.32
C PHE A 288 -10.53 -0.79 -14.24
N ALA A 289 -11.75 -0.35 -13.94
CA ALA A 289 -12.67 -0.99 -13.00
C ALA A 289 -13.04 -2.41 -13.44
N ALA A 290 -13.33 -2.63 -14.73
CA ALA A 290 -13.62 -3.95 -15.27
C ALA A 290 -12.43 -4.91 -15.14
N VAL A 291 -11.23 -4.44 -15.47
CA VAL A 291 -9.99 -5.22 -15.37
C VAL A 291 -9.65 -5.55 -13.92
N LEU A 292 -9.81 -4.59 -13.01
CA LEU A 292 -9.66 -4.79 -11.57
C LEU A 292 -10.60 -5.91 -11.09
N THR A 293 -11.86 -5.88 -11.49
CA THR A 293 -12.88 -6.87 -11.10
C THR A 293 -12.59 -8.27 -11.67
N ILE A 294 -12.17 -8.37 -12.93
CA ILE A 294 -11.84 -9.64 -13.60
C ILE A 294 -10.54 -10.23 -13.03
N GLY A 295 -9.49 -9.41 -12.91
CA GLY A 295 -8.21 -9.83 -12.34
C GLY A 295 -8.36 -10.37 -10.92
N TRP A 296 -9.30 -9.84 -10.20
CA TRP A 296 -9.64 -10.28 -8.85
C TRP A 296 -10.27 -11.67 -8.80
N ARG A 297 -11.24 -11.93 -9.67
CA ARG A 297 -11.90 -13.25 -9.76
C ARG A 297 -10.88 -14.34 -10.10
N ALA A 298 -9.98 -14.09 -11.04
CA ALA A 298 -8.92 -15.02 -11.40
C ALA A 298 -7.96 -15.31 -10.24
N THR A 299 -7.65 -14.30 -9.42
CA THR A 299 -6.78 -14.48 -8.25
C THR A 299 -7.46 -15.28 -7.13
N MET A 300 -8.75 -15.05 -6.88
CA MET A 300 -9.53 -15.77 -5.87
C MET A 300 -9.77 -17.22 -6.24
N ASN A 301 -9.97 -17.53 -7.52
CA ASN A 301 -10.20 -18.89 -8.00
C ASN A 301 -8.91 -19.75 -8.06
N GLY A 302 -7.75 -19.19 -7.71
CA GLY A 302 -6.47 -19.91 -7.73
C GLY A 302 -5.90 -20.16 -9.13
N GLU A 303 -6.57 -19.69 -10.20
CA GLU A 303 -6.15 -19.87 -11.60
C GLU A 303 -4.77 -19.25 -11.90
N THR A 304 -4.36 -18.25 -11.11
CA THR A 304 -3.02 -17.67 -11.23
C THR A 304 -1.90 -18.59 -10.77
N ARG A 305 -2.19 -19.60 -9.92
CA ARG A 305 -1.20 -20.63 -9.53
C ARG A 305 -0.91 -21.59 -10.67
N ASP A 306 -1.93 -21.95 -11.44
CA ASP A 306 -1.79 -22.88 -12.57
C ASP A 306 -1.04 -22.23 -13.74
N ILE A 307 -1.26 -20.97 -14.02
CA ILE A 307 -0.52 -20.25 -15.08
C ILE A 307 0.97 -20.18 -14.77
N ALA A 308 1.35 -19.95 -13.51
CA ALA A 308 2.75 -19.93 -13.10
C ALA A 308 3.39 -21.34 -13.06
N SER A 309 2.63 -22.37 -12.71
CA SER A 309 3.09 -23.76 -12.68
C SER A 309 3.14 -24.37 -14.09
N GLN A 310 2.16 -24.11 -14.94
CA GLN A 310 2.15 -24.53 -16.34
C GLN A 310 3.29 -23.86 -17.14
N ARG A 311 3.64 -22.60 -16.85
CA ARG A 311 4.81 -21.98 -17.46
C ARG A 311 6.14 -22.58 -17.02
N ARG A 312 6.27 -23.01 -15.74
CA ARG A 312 7.49 -23.73 -15.30
C ARG A 312 7.62 -25.10 -15.96
N SER A 313 6.52 -25.78 -16.20
CA SER A 313 6.52 -27.09 -16.89
C SER A 313 6.81 -26.94 -18.40
N HIS A 314 6.30 -25.90 -19.08
CA HIS A 314 6.61 -25.64 -20.49
C HIS A 314 8.04 -25.19 -20.70
N ILE A 315 8.59 -24.31 -19.85
CA ILE A 315 10.01 -23.89 -19.92
C ILE A 315 10.95 -25.07 -19.64
N SER A 316 10.59 -25.96 -18.73
CA SER A 316 11.40 -27.18 -18.46
C SER A 316 11.24 -28.26 -19.53
N ALA A 317 10.13 -28.31 -20.26
CA ALA A 317 9.93 -29.21 -21.39
C ALA A 317 10.70 -28.75 -22.64
N ASP A 318 10.67 -27.43 -22.94
CA ASP A 318 11.43 -26.84 -24.05
C ASP A 318 12.96 -26.96 -23.84
N LEU A 319 13.44 -26.83 -22.58
CA LEU A 319 14.84 -27.04 -22.27
C LEU A 319 15.29 -28.50 -22.37
N ARG A 320 14.37 -29.47 -22.25
CA ARG A 320 14.69 -30.90 -22.43
C ARG A 320 14.62 -31.34 -23.89
N SER A 321 13.75 -30.73 -24.72
CA SER A 321 13.61 -31.07 -26.14
C SER A 321 14.75 -30.49 -27.01
N THR A 322 15.35 -29.38 -26.59
CA THR A 322 16.52 -28.78 -27.29
C THR A 322 17.89 -29.33 -26.84
N GLY A 323 17.89 -30.20 -25.82
CA GLY A 323 19.15 -30.68 -25.18
C GLY A 323 19.87 -31.84 -25.90
N SER A 324 19.31 -32.42 -26.97
CA SER A 324 19.93 -33.62 -27.57
C SER A 324 20.72 -33.41 -28.86
N SER A 325 20.77 -32.21 -29.45
CA SER A 325 21.47 -32.00 -30.74
C SER A 325 22.58 -30.95 -30.76
N VAL A 326 22.88 -30.26 -29.67
CA VAL A 326 23.84 -29.14 -29.66
C VAL A 326 25.08 -29.43 -28.75
N ARG A 327 25.45 -30.70 -28.58
CA ARG A 327 26.56 -31.04 -27.68
C ARG A 327 27.95 -31.10 -28.35
N ARG A 328 28.17 -30.62 -29.59
CA ARG A 328 29.51 -30.76 -30.20
C ARG A 328 30.15 -29.53 -30.87
N THR A 329 29.57 -28.34 -30.86
CA THR A 329 30.20 -27.25 -31.65
C THR A 329 30.32 -25.89 -30.94
N CYS A 330 30.19 -25.77 -29.63
CA CYS A 330 30.27 -24.47 -28.93
C CYS A 330 31.21 -24.47 -27.72
N LEU A 331 32.41 -25.04 -27.83
CA LEU A 331 33.38 -25.02 -26.74
C LEU A 331 34.59 -24.06 -26.96
N THR A 332 34.57 -23.21 -28.00
CA THR A 332 35.73 -22.36 -28.27
C THR A 332 35.47 -20.88 -28.57
N SER A 333 34.23 -20.33 -28.40
CA SER A 333 34.00 -18.92 -28.74
C SER A 333 33.11 -18.11 -27.81
N CYS A 334 32.81 -18.53 -26.58
CA CYS A 334 31.95 -17.77 -25.66
C CYS A 334 32.65 -17.41 -24.35
N LEU A 335 33.78 -16.70 -24.41
CA LEU A 335 34.31 -15.90 -23.31
C LEU A 335 33.91 -14.42 -23.47
N ARG A 336 32.64 -14.14 -23.70
CA ARG A 336 32.01 -12.84 -23.39
C ARG A 336 30.61 -13.12 -22.86
N ARG A 337 30.45 -12.99 -21.54
CA ARG A 337 29.15 -13.07 -20.87
C ARG A 337 28.21 -11.99 -21.42
N PRO A 338 27.09 -12.31 -22.08
CA PRO A 338 26.04 -11.33 -22.29
C PRO A 338 25.38 -11.06 -20.93
N SER A 339 25.30 -9.80 -20.54
CA SER A 339 24.73 -9.39 -19.26
C SER A 339 23.31 -9.96 -19.09
N GLN A 340 22.97 -10.43 -17.90
CA GLN A 340 21.63 -10.95 -17.53
C GLN A 340 20.50 -9.96 -17.83
N ARG A 341 20.81 -8.68 -18.08
CA ARG A 341 19.90 -7.61 -18.48
C ARG A 341 19.08 -7.90 -19.74
N THR A 342 19.69 -8.48 -20.79
CA THR A 342 18.98 -8.71 -22.08
C THR A 342 17.92 -9.81 -21.99
N TYR A 343 18.09 -10.79 -21.11
CA TYR A 343 17.10 -11.86 -20.93
C TYR A 343 15.88 -11.40 -20.12
N ARG A 344 16.07 -10.57 -19.09
CA ARG A 344 14.95 -10.01 -18.31
C ARG A 344 14.09 -9.04 -19.11
N CYS A 345 14.68 -8.18 -19.94
CA CYS A 345 13.91 -7.28 -20.84
C CYS A 345 13.05 -8.03 -21.85
N ARG A 346 13.55 -9.10 -22.48
CA ARG A 346 12.75 -9.88 -23.45
C ARG A 346 11.59 -10.65 -22.80
N ALA A 347 11.77 -11.17 -21.60
CA ALA A 347 10.71 -11.82 -20.85
C ALA A 347 9.60 -10.82 -20.42
N ARG A 348 9.99 -9.62 -19.98
CA ARG A 348 9.07 -8.53 -19.62
C ARG A 348 8.26 -8.05 -20.83
N TRP A 349 8.90 -7.86 -21.98
CA TRP A 349 8.23 -7.41 -23.20
C TRP A 349 7.20 -8.44 -23.72
N ARG A 350 7.49 -9.73 -23.60
CA ARG A 350 6.54 -10.79 -23.93
C ARG A 350 5.34 -10.84 -22.98
N GLN A 351 5.56 -10.54 -21.70
CA GLN A 351 4.49 -10.53 -20.69
C GLN A 351 3.50 -9.37 -20.94
N GLN A 352 4.01 -8.17 -21.29
CA GLN A 352 3.18 -7.04 -21.66
C GLN A 352 2.38 -7.28 -22.97
N ARG A 353 2.98 -7.93 -23.98
CA ARG A 353 2.26 -8.29 -25.21
C ARG A 353 1.17 -9.33 -24.98
N THR A 354 1.32 -10.23 -24.02
CA THR A 354 0.30 -11.24 -23.71
C THR A 354 -0.89 -10.61 -22.98
N LEU A 355 -0.64 -9.68 -22.07
CA LEU A 355 -1.70 -8.90 -21.43
C LEU A 355 -2.43 -8.04 -22.47
N ALA A 356 -1.73 -7.32 -23.32
CA ALA A 356 -2.33 -6.52 -24.39
C ALA A 356 -3.20 -7.38 -25.34
N LYS A 357 -2.81 -8.62 -25.63
CA LYS A 357 -3.61 -9.55 -26.45
C LYS A 357 -4.85 -10.08 -25.74
N CYS A 358 -4.82 -10.23 -24.41
CA CYS A 358 -6.02 -10.58 -23.64
C CYS A 358 -7.06 -9.45 -23.64
N PHE A 359 -6.60 -8.19 -23.72
CA PHE A 359 -7.46 -7.01 -23.71
C PHE A 359 -7.92 -6.55 -25.12
N SER A 360 -7.33 -7.05 -26.19
CA SER A 360 -7.69 -6.68 -27.55
C SER A 360 -8.84 -7.51 -28.16
N LYS A 361 -9.41 -8.48 -27.43
CA LYS A 361 -10.63 -9.16 -27.88
C LYS A 361 -11.84 -8.25 -27.68
N PRO A 362 -12.65 -7.97 -28.72
CA PRO A 362 -13.84 -7.12 -28.57
C PRO A 362 -14.83 -7.81 -27.61
N PHE A 363 -15.34 -7.03 -26.66
CA PHE A 363 -16.43 -7.46 -25.78
C PHE A 363 -17.67 -7.84 -26.59
N PRO A 364 -18.36 -8.92 -26.26
CA PRO A 364 -19.67 -9.19 -26.86
C PRO A 364 -20.62 -8.04 -26.49
N ARG A 365 -21.26 -7.46 -27.52
CA ARG A 365 -22.28 -6.44 -27.31
C ARG A 365 -23.45 -7.06 -26.53
N PRO A 366 -24.02 -6.36 -25.53
CA PRO A 366 -25.24 -6.85 -24.92
C PRO A 366 -26.34 -6.93 -25.96
N SER A 367 -26.99 -8.07 -26.09
CA SER A 367 -28.14 -8.28 -26.96
C SER A 367 -29.27 -7.38 -26.50
N SER A 368 -29.69 -6.44 -27.37
CA SER A 368 -30.89 -5.66 -27.23
C SER A 368 -32.09 -6.57 -27.46
N ALA A 369 -32.62 -7.14 -26.39
CA ALA A 369 -33.90 -7.82 -26.36
C ALA A 369 -34.77 -7.18 -25.28
N ILE A 370 -35.36 -6.04 -25.64
CA ILE A 370 -36.60 -5.55 -25.03
C ILE A 370 -37.33 -4.79 -26.14
N ALA A 371 -38.33 -5.41 -26.72
CA ALA A 371 -39.46 -4.75 -27.34
C ALA A 371 -40.55 -5.81 -27.54
N SER A 372 -41.47 -5.85 -26.68
CA SER A 372 -42.96 -5.96 -26.88
C SER A 372 -43.59 -6.23 -25.53
#